data_8b8033a7ca529eaa3769b8678d6a0374
#
_entry.id   8b8033a7ca529eaa3769b8678d6a0374
#
_cell.length_a   1.000
_cell.length_b   1.000
_cell.length_c   1.000
_cell.angle_alpha   90.00
_cell.angle_beta   90.00
_cell.angle_gamma   90.00
#
_symmetry.space_group_name_H-M   'P 1'
#
loop_
_entity.id
_entity.type
_entity.pdbx_description
1 polymer ?
#
loop_
_entity_poly.entity_id
_entity_poly.type
_entity_poly.pdbx_seq_one_letter_code
_entity_poly.pdbx_strand_id
1 'polypeptide(L)'
;MANRQLVMYILKNGTDRNRLGISVSKKVGNSIVRHHLTRLIRESYRLNEASFRRGYDLVVIARNAAKDLGYFEIEKSLLHVSRKSGVIATEEE
;
A
#
# COMPACT_ATOMS: atom_id res chain seq x y z
N MET A 1 5.06 9.06 2.74
CA MET A 1 3.72 9.68 2.59
C MET A 1 2.67 8.91 3.35
N ALA A 2 1.62 9.57 3.76
CA ALA A 2 0.61 8.93 4.59
C ALA A 2 -0.78 9.46 4.29
N ASN A 3 -1.77 8.62 4.53
CA ASN A 3 -3.15 9.02 4.69
C ASN A 3 -3.67 8.46 6.01
N ARG A 4 -4.97 8.53 6.24
CA ARG A 4 -5.56 8.11 7.51
C ARG A 4 -5.35 6.61 7.78
N GLN A 5 -5.35 5.78 6.75
CA GLN A 5 -5.33 4.32 6.87
C GLN A 5 -3.95 3.71 6.67
N LEU A 6 -3.13 4.29 5.79
CA LEU A 6 -1.87 3.70 5.37
C LEU A 6 -0.73 4.70 5.39
N VAL A 7 0.47 4.20 5.64
CA VAL A 7 1.71 4.94 5.45
C VAL A 7 2.51 4.22 4.37
N MET A 8 3.09 4.97 3.44
CA MET A 8 3.92 4.39 2.38
C MET A 8 5.31 5.03 2.37
N TYR A 9 6.32 4.18 2.33
CA TYR A 9 7.70 4.58 2.07
C TYR A 9 8.13 4.00 0.74
N ILE A 10 8.87 4.78 -0.03
CA ILE A 10 9.39 4.33 -1.32
C ILE A 10 10.89 4.59 -1.37
N LEU A 11 11.60 3.70 -2.08
CA LEU A 11 13.03 3.82 -2.30
C LEU A 11 13.36 3.25 -3.67
N LYS A 12 14.10 4.01 -4.49
CA LYS A 12 14.59 3.47 -5.76
C LYS A 12 15.54 2.31 -5.49
N ASN A 13 15.39 1.22 -6.24
CA ASN A 13 16.14 -0.01 -5.99
C ASN A 13 17.15 -0.36 -7.10
N GLY A 14 17.30 0.48 -8.12
CA GLY A 14 18.27 0.25 -9.19
C GLY A 14 17.90 -0.86 -10.17
N THR A 15 16.69 -1.39 -10.09
CA THR A 15 16.20 -2.43 -10.99
C THR A 15 14.98 -1.93 -11.76
N ASP A 16 14.42 -2.75 -12.63
CA ASP A 16 13.18 -2.45 -13.33
C ASP A 16 11.96 -3.12 -12.68
N ARG A 17 12.13 -3.65 -11.46
CA ARG A 17 11.08 -4.35 -10.72
C ARG A 17 10.75 -3.64 -9.42
N ASN A 18 9.52 -3.81 -8.98
CA ASN A 18 9.09 -3.34 -7.67
C ASN A 18 9.08 -4.50 -6.68
N ARG A 19 9.44 -4.18 -5.44
CA ARG A 19 9.28 -5.10 -4.31
C ARG A 19 8.34 -4.46 -3.32
N LEU A 20 7.39 -5.26 -2.82
CA LEU A 20 6.38 -4.78 -1.88
C LEU A 20 6.57 -5.45 -0.52
N GLY A 21 6.78 -4.65 0.50
CA GLY A 21 6.74 -5.08 1.89
C GLY A 21 5.52 -4.50 2.57
N ILE A 22 4.85 -5.30 3.39
CA ILE A 22 3.65 -4.88 4.12
C ILE A 22 3.87 -5.16 5.59
N SER A 23 3.59 -4.16 6.43
CA SER A 23 3.70 -4.27 7.87
C SER A 23 2.39 -3.88 8.53
N VAL A 24 1.88 -4.77 9.38
CA VAL A 24 0.69 -4.52 10.18
C VAL A 24 1.04 -4.83 11.63
N SER A 25 1.07 -3.80 12.48
CA SER A 25 1.49 -3.99 13.87
C SER A 25 0.45 -4.75 14.69
N LYS A 26 0.90 -5.34 15.80
CA LYS A 26 0.02 -6.04 16.75
C LYS A 26 -1.04 -5.11 17.35
N LYS A 27 -0.80 -3.81 17.35
CA LYS A 27 -1.76 -2.81 17.84
C LYS A 27 -3.00 -2.68 16.97
N VAL A 28 -2.91 -3.07 15.69
CA VAL A 28 -4.05 -3.01 14.78
C VAL A 28 -5.04 -4.13 15.07
N GLY A 29 -4.56 -5.29 15.47
CA GLY A 29 -5.43 -6.42 15.77
C GLY A 29 -4.64 -7.71 15.99
N ASN A 30 -5.38 -8.80 16.17
CA ASN A 30 -4.79 -10.12 16.33
C ASN A 30 -4.23 -10.64 15.00
N SER A 31 -3.65 -11.84 15.00
CA SER A 31 -3.01 -12.40 13.80
C SER A 31 -3.99 -12.59 12.63
N ILE A 32 -5.24 -12.91 12.91
CA ILE A 32 -6.26 -13.06 11.87
C ILE A 32 -6.53 -11.73 11.18
N VAL A 33 -6.72 -10.67 11.96
CA VAL A 33 -6.96 -9.31 11.44
C VAL A 33 -5.76 -8.84 10.64
N ARG A 34 -4.56 -9.01 11.17
CA ARG A 34 -3.33 -8.58 10.50
C ARG A 34 -3.11 -9.31 9.19
N HIS A 35 -3.34 -10.61 9.17
CA HIS A 35 -3.20 -11.42 7.97
C HIS A 35 -4.21 -11.00 6.91
N HIS A 36 -5.44 -10.74 7.31
CA HIS A 36 -6.50 -10.28 6.41
C HIS A 36 -6.14 -8.94 5.75
N LEU A 37 -5.67 -7.96 6.53
CA LEU A 37 -5.24 -6.67 6.00
C LEU A 37 -4.07 -6.81 5.04
N THR A 38 -3.10 -7.65 5.38
CA THR A 38 -1.96 -7.92 4.50
C THR A 38 -2.42 -8.45 3.15
N ARG A 39 -3.39 -9.37 3.15
CA ARG A 39 -3.95 -9.91 1.91
C ARG A 39 -4.67 -8.85 1.09
N LEU A 40 -5.46 -8.00 1.73
CA LEU A 40 -6.20 -6.94 1.03
C LEU A 40 -5.23 -5.94 0.38
N ILE A 41 -4.19 -5.54 1.09
CA ILE A 41 -3.19 -4.62 0.56
C ILE A 41 -2.44 -5.25 -0.61
N ARG A 42 -2.00 -6.49 -0.45
CA ARG A 42 -1.28 -7.21 -1.50
C ARG A 42 -2.12 -7.40 -2.75
N GLU A 43 -3.38 -7.76 -2.60
CA GLU A 43 -4.30 -7.95 -3.70
C GLU A 43 -4.59 -6.63 -4.42
N SER A 44 -4.77 -5.54 -3.66
CA SER A 44 -4.96 -4.21 -4.23
C SER A 44 -3.76 -3.80 -5.08
N TYR A 45 -2.55 -4.05 -4.56
CA TYR A 45 -1.34 -3.75 -5.31
C TYR A 45 -1.26 -4.60 -6.59
N ARG A 46 -1.47 -5.90 -6.47
CA ARG A 46 -1.37 -6.84 -7.58
C ARG A 46 -2.30 -6.46 -8.73
N LEU A 47 -3.53 -6.08 -8.41
CA LEU A 47 -4.52 -5.70 -9.42
C LEU A 47 -4.24 -4.35 -10.07
N ASN A 48 -3.44 -3.51 -9.43
CA ASN A 48 -3.10 -2.18 -9.93
C ASN A 48 -1.63 -2.03 -10.29
N GLU A 49 -0.87 -3.13 -10.30
CA GLU A 49 0.57 -3.11 -10.47
C GLU A 49 1.01 -2.40 -11.75
N ALA A 50 0.27 -2.58 -12.83
CA ALA A 50 0.59 -1.97 -14.11
C ALA A 50 0.58 -0.44 -14.08
N SER A 51 -0.12 0.17 -13.12
CA SER A 51 -0.18 1.62 -12.97
C SER A 51 0.99 2.17 -12.16
N PHE A 52 1.76 1.30 -11.50
CA PHE A 52 2.88 1.74 -10.68
C PHE A 52 4.13 1.94 -11.52
N ARG A 53 4.90 2.97 -11.19
CA ARG A 53 6.22 3.17 -11.76
C ARG A 53 7.13 2.05 -11.29
N ARG A 54 8.05 1.62 -12.15
CA ARG A 54 8.95 0.50 -11.85
C ARG A 54 10.24 0.98 -11.19
N GLY A 55 10.89 0.06 -10.49
CA GLY A 55 12.20 0.30 -9.91
C GLY A 55 12.15 0.81 -8.48
N TYR A 56 11.11 0.49 -7.73
CA TYR A 56 10.96 0.93 -6.34
C TYR A 56 10.75 -0.22 -5.39
N ASP A 57 11.34 -0.08 -4.21
CA ASP A 57 10.92 -0.83 -3.03
C ASP A 57 9.81 -0.03 -2.36
N LEU A 58 8.69 -0.68 -2.12
CA LEU A 58 7.51 -0.07 -1.52
C LEU A 58 7.26 -0.73 -0.17
N VAL A 59 7.16 0.08 0.88
CA VAL A 59 6.79 -0.43 2.21
C VAL A 59 5.48 0.23 2.61
N VAL A 60 4.47 -0.59 2.85
CA VAL A 60 3.14 -0.12 3.24
C VAL A 60 2.89 -0.56 4.68
N ILE A 61 2.57 0.41 5.53
CA ILE A 61 2.28 0.19 6.94
C ILE A 61 0.81 0.50 7.17
N ALA A 62 0.06 -0.49 7.67
CA ALA A 62 -1.35 -0.29 8.00
C ALA A 62 -1.49 0.38 9.36
N ARG A 63 -2.33 1.41 9.42
CA ARG A 63 -2.66 2.12 10.65
C ARG A 63 -3.95 1.55 11.23
N ASN A 64 -4.23 1.91 12.50
CA ASN A 64 -5.44 1.42 13.19
C ASN A 64 -6.72 1.71 12.41
N ALA A 65 -6.80 2.83 11.71
CA ALA A 65 -7.97 3.20 10.93
C ALA A 65 -8.26 2.24 9.76
N ALA A 66 -7.32 1.36 9.40
CA ALA A 66 -7.51 0.38 8.34
C ALA A 66 -8.19 -0.91 8.83
N LYS A 67 -8.33 -1.07 10.14
CA LYS A 67 -8.70 -2.35 10.77
C LYS A 67 -9.97 -3.00 10.22
N ASP A 68 -11.02 -2.23 10.04
CA ASP A 68 -12.33 -2.76 9.68
C ASP A 68 -12.73 -2.45 8.24
N LEU A 69 -11.78 -2.05 7.41
CA LEU A 69 -12.07 -1.68 6.03
C LEU A 69 -12.15 -2.92 5.13
N GLY A 70 -13.05 -2.84 4.14
CA GLY A 70 -13.13 -3.85 3.10
C GLY A 70 -12.12 -3.60 1.97
N TYR A 71 -12.16 -4.49 0.98
CA TYR A 71 -11.21 -4.45 -0.14
C TYR A 71 -11.22 -3.10 -0.87
N PHE A 72 -12.41 -2.61 -1.27
CA PHE A 72 -12.48 -1.39 -2.07
C PHE A 72 -11.97 -0.16 -1.32
N GLU A 73 -12.21 -0.11 -0.02
CA GLU A 73 -11.73 0.98 0.81
C GLU A 73 -10.21 0.94 0.96
N ILE A 74 -9.64 -0.26 1.13
CA ILE A 74 -8.20 -0.46 1.17
C ILE A 74 -7.57 -0.11 -0.18
N GLU A 75 -8.16 -0.55 -1.28
CA GLU A 75 -7.67 -0.21 -2.62
C GLU A 75 -7.66 1.29 -2.84
N LYS A 76 -8.74 1.97 -2.51
CA LYS A 76 -8.83 3.43 -2.63
C LYS A 76 -7.75 4.13 -1.82
N SER A 77 -7.54 3.66 -0.58
CA SER A 77 -6.52 4.22 0.30
C SER A 77 -5.11 3.98 -0.24
N LEU A 78 -4.83 2.77 -0.73
CA LEU A 78 -3.53 2.44 -1.31
C LEU A 78 -3.23 3.30 -2.54
N LEU A 79 -4.18 3.44 -3.44
CA LEU A 79 -4.00 4.27 -4.64
C LEU A 79 -3.81 5.75 -4.28
N HIS A 80 -4.54 6.22 -3.27
CA HIS A 80 -4.41 7.60 -2.80
C HIS A 80 -3.00 7.88 -2.26
N VAL A 81 -2.50 7.04 -1.36
CA VAL A 81 -1.17 7.24 -0.79
C VAL A 81 -0.07 7.01 -1.83
N SER A 82 -0.32 6.15 -2.80
CA SER A 82 0.62 5.89 -3.88
C SER A 82 0.75 7.09 -4.83
N ARG A 83 -0.36 7.79 -5.10
CA ARG A 83 -0.32 9.03 -5.88
C ARG A 83 0.43 10.11 -5.12
N LYS A 84 0.19 10.24 -3.82
CA LYS A 84 0.91 11.21 -2.97
C LYS A 84 2.41 10.93 -2.94
N SER A 85 2.80 9.66 -3.00
CA SER A 85 4.21 9.25 -3.01
C SER A 85 4.88 9.43 -4.37
N GLY A 86 4.11 9.62 -5.43
CA GLY A 86 4.65 9.77 -6.77
C GLY A 86 4.96 8.46 -7.50
N VAL A 87 4.55 7.30 -6.96
CA VAL A 87 4.80 6.00 -7.63
C VAL A 87 3.69 5.65 -8.62
N ILE A 88 2.60 6.39 -8.62
CA ILE A 88 1.55 6.33 -9.64
C ILE A 88 1.40 7.73 -10.23
N ALA A 89 1.37 7.82 -11.56
CA ALA A 89 1.13 9.10 -12.23
C ALA A 89 -0.27 9.59 -11.93
N THR A 90 -0.42 10.90 -11.69
CA THR A 90 -1.74 11.52 -11.55
C THR A 90 -2.27 11.88 -12.94
N GLU A 91 -3.57 12.15 -13.02
CA GLU A 91 -4.19 12.55 -14.28
C GLU A 91 -3.65 13.88 -14.82
N GLU A 92 -3.02 14.66 -13.96
CA GLU A 92 -2.47 15.97 -14.31
C GLU A 92 -1.06 15.90 -14.90
N GLU A 93 -0.44 14.75 -14.82
CA GLU A 93 0.93 14.55 -15.34
C GLU A 93 0.95 14.26 -16.84
#